data_0ac9acc8fdfb907a6a050deac2b397f6
#
_entry.id   0ac9acc8fdfb907a6a050deac2b397f6
#
_cell.length_a   1.000
_cell.length_b   1.000
_cell.length_c   1.000
_cell.angle_alpha   90.00
_cell.angle_beta   90.00
_cell.angle_gamma   90.00
#
_symmetry.space_group_name_H-M   'P 1'
#
loop_
_entity.id
_entity.type
_entity.pdbx_description
1 polymer ?
#
loop_
_entity_poly.entity_id
_entity_poly.type
_entity_poly.pdbx_seq_one_letter_code
_entity_poly.pdbx_strand_id
1 'polypeptide(L)'
;IPEVVRKLTGFDWDKYNQKAESLISVWSQFEQYLFDPQYIVVGQNLLGFDVYMISHLQRMLGQEPDYSYLPRIYDTRALGKAYREELDKPKRDFLGWQYKIMNDRSLKAKVSQNQLLKFFDIDFEEDKLHDALYDIKMCYEIFLKLKKHMDL
;
A
#
# COMPACT_ATOMS: atom_id res chain seq x y z
N ILE A 1 20.21 10.73 -2.99
CA ILE A 1 18.84 10.96 -2.47
C ILE A 1 18.74 12.43 -2.11
N PRO A 2 17.74 13.17 -2.64
CA PRO A 2 17.53 14.58 -2.31
C PRO A 2 17.35 14.80 -0.79
N GLU A 3 17.84 15.93 -0.28
CA GLU A 3 17.81 16.22 1.16
C GLU A 3 16.37 16.25 1.73
N VAL A 4 15.43 16.76 0.96
CA VAL A 4 14.01 16.79 1.31
C VAL A 4 13.47 15.37 1.53
N VAL A 5 13.85 14.42 0.66
CA VAL A 5 13.43 13.01 0.80
C VAL A 5 14.09 12.36 2.01
N ARG A 6 15.39 12.63 2.24
CA ARG A 6 16.11 12.13 3.43
C ARG A 6 15.46 12.61 4.74
N LYS A 7 15.11 13.89 4.82
CA LYS A 7 14.44 14.45 5.99
C LYS A 7 13.05 13.84 6.21
N LEU A 8 12.30 13.65 5.11
CA LEU A 8 10.95 13.09 5.18
C LEU A 8 10.93 11.62 5.60
N THR A 9 11.85 10.82 5.07
CA THR A 9 11.89 9.37 5.29
C THR A 9 12.80 8.95 6.45
N GLY A 10 13.53 9.89 7.06
CA GLY A 10 14.54 9.58 8.06
C GLY A 10 15.72 8.76 7.51
N PHE A 11 15.94 8.77 6.18
CA PHE A 11 16.97 7.98 5.54
C PHE A 11 18.37 8.36 6.05
N ASP A 12 19.12 7.37 6.52
CA ASP A 12 20.46 7.48 7.07
C ASP A 12 21.42 6.56 6.32
N TRP A 13 22.50 7.13 5.77
CA TRP A 13 23.50 6.38 5.00
C TRP A 13 24.24 5.35 5.84
N ASP A 14 24.54 5.63 7.10
CA ASP A 14 25.30 4.71 7.95
C ASP A 14 24.44 3.50 8.31
N LYS A 15 23.18 3.73 8.66
CA LYS A 15 22.20 2.66 8.87
C LYS A 15 21.96 1.84 7.61
N TYR A 16 21.85 2.50 6.46
CA TYR A 16 21.69 1.82 5.19
C TYR A 16 22.87 0.91 4.88
N ASN A 17 24.09 1.44 4.94
CA ASN A 17 25.30 0.68 4.65
C ASN A 17 25.54 -0.52 5.59
N GLN A 18 25.05 -0.43 6.83
CA GLN A 18 25.14 -1.52 7.81
C GLN A 18 24.10 -2.62 7.61
N LYS A 19 22.91 -2.29 7.09
CA LYS A 19 21.75 -3.17 7.09
C LYS A 19 21.23 -3.53 5.69
N ALA A 20 21.70 -2.81 4.64
CA ALA A 20 21.20 -3.05 3.30
C ALA A 20 21.63 -4.44 2.81
N GLU A 21 20.68 -5.17 2.32
CA GLU A 21 20.87 -6.42 1.60
C GLU A 21 20.89 -6.17 0.10
N SER A 22 21.37 -7.17 -0.66
CA SER A 22 21.29 -7.08 -2.11
C SER A 22 19.83 -7.09 -2.57
N LEU A 23 19.56 -6.39 -3.67
CA LEU A 23 18.22 -6.34 -4.26
C LEU A 23 17.66 -7.74 -4.54
N ILE A 24 18.50 -8.65 -5.02
CA ILE A 24 18.12 -10.05 -5.28
C ILE A 24 17.70 -10.76 -3.99
N SER A 25 18.46 -10.59 -2.91
CA SER A 25 18.13 -11.21 -1.60
C SER A 25 16.78 -10.71 -1.07
N VAL A 26 16.57 -9.40 -1.10
CA VAL A 26 15.31 -8.81 -0.64
C VAL A 26 14.13 -9.25 -1.52
N TRP A 27 14.33 -9.26 -2.86
CA TRP A 27 13.29 -9.70 -3.77
C TRP A 27 12.91 -11.17 -3.54
N SER A 28 13.90 -12.07 -3.44
CA SER A 28 13.65 -13.50 -3.23
C SER A 28 12.90 -13.80 -1.92
N GLN A 29 13.08 -12.98 -0.90
CA GLN A 29 12.30 -13.08 0.34
C GLN A 29 10.88 -12.55 0.17
N PHE A 30 10.72 -11.41 -0.54
CA PHE A 30 9.42 -10.75 -0.71
C PHE A 30 8.50 -11.50 -1.68
N GLU A 31 9.02 -12.00 -2.82
CA GLU A 31 8.23 -12.68 -3.84
C GLU A 31 7.52 -13.93 -3.32
N GLN A 32 8.09 -14.63 -2.34
CA GLN A 32 7.48 -15.81 -1.71
C GLN A 32 6.11 -15.48 -1.09
N TYR A 33 5.97 -14.30 -0.50
CA TYR A 33 4.69 -13.84 0.07
C TYR A 33 3.80 -13.20 -0.99
N LEU A 34 4.38 -12.42 -1.89
CA LEU A 34 3.62 -11.70 -2.91
C LEU A 34 2.86 -12.65 -3.83
N PHE A 35 3.50 -13.74 -4.25
CA PHE A 35 2.91 -14.70 -5.20
C PHE A 35 2.22 -15.89 -4.54
N ASP A 36 2.33 -16.07 -3.24
CA ASP A 36 1.58 -17.11 -2.53
C ASP A 36 0.08 -16.77 -2.50
N PRO A 37 -0.79 -17.61 -3.10
CA PRO A 37 -2.22 -17.35 -3.18
C PRO A 37 -2.95 -17.39 -1.81
N GLN A 38 -2.29 -17.86 -0.76
CA GLN A 38 -2.85 -17.88 0.60
C GLN A 38 -2.89 -16.49 1.24
N TYR A 39 -2.05 -15.56 0.76
CA TYR A 39 -1.99 -14.20 1.31
C TYR A 39 -2.78 -13.21 0.46
N ILE A 40 -3.45 -12.28 1.12
CA ILE A 40 -3.93 -11.05 0.51
C ILE A 40 -2.83 -9.98 0.57
N VAL A 41 -2.88 -9.03 -0.35
CA VAL A 41 -1.92 -7.93 -0.42
C VAL A 41 -2.62 -6.64 0.01
N VAL A 42 -2.21 -6.10 1.14
CA VAL A 42 -2.81 -4.89 1.70
C VAL A 42 -1.81 -3.75 1.70
N GLY A 43 -2.23 -2.58 1.29
CA GLY A 43 -1.40 -1.37 1.37
C GLY A 43 -2.16 -0.11 1.00
N GLN A 44 -1.48 1.01 1.16
CA GLN A 44 -2.01 2.34 0.90
C GLN A 44 -1.53 2.85 -0.47
N ASN A 45 -2.45 3.02 -1.42
CA ASN A 45 -2.13 3.48 -2.78
C ASN A 45 -1.30 2.48 -3.60
N LEU A 46 -1.42 1.19 -3.32
CA LEU A 46 -0.71 0.12 -4.03
C LEU A 46 -0.96 0.18 -5.53
N LEU A 47 -2.24 0.32 -5.92
CA LEU A 47 -2.66 0.35 -7.32
C LEU A 47 -2.19 1.61 -8.06
N GLY A 48 -1.87 2.67 -7.33
CA GLY A 48 -1.37 3.92 -7.89
C GLY A 48 0.16 4.04 -7.91
N PHE A 49 0.88 3.19 -7.16
CA PHE A 49 2.33 3.33 -7.03
C PHE A 49 3.08 1.98 -6.96
N ASP A 50 2.85 1.16 -5.95
CA ASP A 50 3.70 -0.01 -5.66
C ASP A 50 3.65 -1.07 -6.76
N VAL A 51 2.50 -1.26 -7.41
CA VAL A 51 2.37 -2.18 -8.56
C VAL A 51 3.35 -1.82 -9.67
N TYR A 52 3.54 -0.53 -9.95
CA TYR A 52 4.49 -0.07 -10.96
C TYR A 52 5.94 -0.26 -10.51
N MET A 53 6.22 -0.03 -9.23
CA MET A 53 7.54 -0.24 -8.65
C MET A 53 7.92 -1.72 -8.66
N ILE A 54 6.99 -2.61 -8.31
CA ILE A 54 7.20 -4.08 -8.37
C ILE A 54 7.50 -4.51 -9.81
N SER A 55 6.72 -4.07 -10.79
CA SER A 55 6.95 -4.42 -12.19
C SER A 55 8.30 -3.88 -12.72
N HIS A 56 8.69 -2.69 -12.28
CA HIS A 56 9.99 -2.11 -12.62
C HIS A 56 11.14 -2.93 -12.01
N LEU A 57 11.00 -3.31 -10.75
CA LEU A 57 11.96 -4.15 -10.04
C LEU A 57 12.16 -5.50 -10.73
N GLN A 58 11.09 -6.18 -11.12
CA GLN A 58 11.16 -7.44 -11.87
C GLN A 58 11.97 -7.28 -13.17
N ARG A 59 11.70 -6.21 -13.95
CA ARG A 59 12.49 -5.92 -15.16
C ARG A 59 13.95 -5.65 -14.86
N MET A 60 14.27 -4.94 -13.79
CA MET A 60 15.67 -4.72 -13.37
C MET A 60 16.38 -6.02 -13.03
N LEU A 61 15.66 -7.02 -12.55
CA LEU A 61 16.17 -8.37 -12.26
C LEU A 61 16.15 -9.31 -13.48
N GLY A 62 15.79 -8.80 -14.65
CA GLY A 62 15.71 -9.59 -15.90
C GLY A 62 14.49 -10.52 -15.96
N GLN A 63 13.49 -10.27 -15.13
CA GLN A 63 12.23 -11.03 -15.10
C GLN A 63 11.13 -10.31 -15.91
N GLU A 64 10.23 -11.07 -16.52
CA GLU A 64 8.98 -10.51 -17.02
C GLU A 64 8.03 -10.19 -15.86
N PRO A 65 7.33 -9.04 -15.89
CA PRO A 65 6.41 -8.67 -14.83
C PRO A 65 5.28 -9.68 -14.64
N ASP A 66 5.14 -10.20 -13.44
CA ASP A 66 4.02 -11.06 -13.03
C ASP A 66 3.00 -10.24 -12.24
N TYR A 67 1.77 -10.23 -12.70
CA TYR A 67 0.64 -9.52 -12.12
C TYR A 67 -0.38 -10.44 -11.44
N SER A 68 -0.05 -11.71 -11.23
CA SER A 68 -0.94 -12.72 -10.63
C SER A 68 -1.44 -12.38 -9.23
N TYR A 69 -0.74 -11.50 -8.52
CA TYR A 69 -1.12 -11.02 -7.20
C TYR A 69 -2.22 -9.93 -7.22
N LEU A 70 -2.44 -9.25 -8.35
CA LEU A 70 -3.38 -8.12 -8.43
C LEU A 70 -4.81 -8.43 -7.94
N PRO A 71 -5.42 -9.59 -8.26
CA PRO A 71 -6.76 -9.91 -7.77
C PRO A 71 -6.88 -10.01 -6.24
N ARG A 72 -5.74 -10.14 -5.54
CA ARG A 72 -5.66 -10.25 -4.08
C ARG A 72 -5.34 -8.93 -3.38
N ILE A 73 -5.26 -7.83 -4.14
CA ILE A 73 -4.98 -6.49 -3.58
C ILE A 73 -6.24 -5.92 -2.91
N TYR A 74 -6.01 -5.37 -1.73
CA TYR A 74 -6.90 -4.52 -0.97
C TYR A 74 -6.20 -3.18 -0.74
N ASP A 75 -6.50 -2.20 -1.59
CA ASP A 75 -5.90 -0.86 -1.51
C ASP A 75 -6.69 0.01 -0.52
N THR A 76 -6.11 0.31 0.63
CA THR A 76 -6.79 1.08 1.69
C THR A 76 -7.16 2.49 1.25
N ARG A 77 -6.48 3.08 0.26
CA ARG A 77 -6.86 4.36 -0.32
C ARG A 77 -8.14 4.24 -1.15
N ALA A 78 -8.24 3.20 -1.99
CA ALA A 78 -9.46 2.95 -2.78
C ALA A 78 -10.65 2.62 -1.88
N LEU A 79 -10.44 1.69 -0.95
CA LEU A 79 -11.47 1.25 0.00
C LEU A 79 -11.92 2.38 0.91
N GLY A 80 -10.99 3.15 1.47
CA GLY A 80 -11.30 4.30 2.32
C GLY A 80 -12.08 5.38 1.56
N LYS A 81 -11.76 5.59 0.26
CA LYS A 81 -12.49 6.52 -0.59
C LYS A 81 -13.92 6.03 -0.84
N ALA A 82 -14.07 4.75 -1.19
CA ALA A 82 -15.38 4.14 -1.38
C ALA A 82 -16.23 4.20 -0.12
N TYR A 83 -15.66 3.84 1.03
CA TYR A 83 -16.37 3.87 2.31
C TYR A 83 -16.85 5.29 2.69
N ARG A 84 -15.99 6.30 2.52
CA ARG A 84 -16.35 7.70 2.83
C ARG A 84 -17.33 8.35 1.86
N GLU A 85 -17.46 7.81 0.66
CA GLU A 85 -18.42 8.23 -0.37
C GLU A 85 -19.64 7.30 -0.42
N GLU A 86 -19.78 6.39 0.57
CA GLU A 86 -20.91 5.45 0.73
C GLU A 86 -21.16 4.58 -0.52
N LEU A 87 -20.08 4.14 -1.16
CA LEU A 87 -20.17 3.32 -2.36
C LEU A 87 -20.16 1.84 -2.02
N ASP A 88 -21.10 1.11 -2.58
CA ASP A 88 -21.20 -0.33 -2.38
C ASP A 88 -20.04 -1.10 -2.99
N LYS A 89 -19.63 -2.17 -2.29
CA LYS A 89 -18.69 -3.16 -2.80
C LYS A 89 -19.32 -3.93 -3.96
N PRO A 90 -18.63 -4.12 -5.10
CA PRO A 90 -19.16 -4.85 -6.22
C PRO A 90 -19.21 -6.37 -5.93
N LYS A 91 -20.16 -7.07 -6.54
CA LYS A 91 -20.22 -8.53 -6.49
C LYS A 91 -19.18 -9.23 -7.38
N ARG A 92 -18.63 -8.52 -8.36
CA ARG A 92 -17.64 -9.02 -9.34
C ARG A 92 -16.66 -7.90 -9.66
N ASP A 93 -15.49 -8.28 -10.19
CA ASP A 93 -14.45 -7.34 -10.60
C ASP A 93 -14.03 -6.34 -9.50
N PHE A 94 -13.66 -6.87 -8.35
CA PHE A 94 -13.23 -6.08 -7.21
C PHE A 94 -11.96 -5.25 -7.52
N LEU A 95 -11.05 -5.79 -8.31
CA LEU A 95 -9.84 -5.08 -8.73
C LEU A 95 -10.18 -3.88 -9.62
N GLY A 96 -10.96 -4.09 -10.69
CA GLY A 96 -11.35 -3.02 -11.60
C GLY A 96 -12.17 -1.93 -10.90
N TRP A 97 -13.00 -2.31 -9.94
CA TRP A 97 -13.73 -1.36 -9.11
C TRP A 97 -12.79 -0.48 -8.28
N GLN A 98 -11.75 -1.04 -7.63
CA GLN A 98 -10.77 -0.26 -6.90
C GLN A 98 -10.04 0.72 -7.82
N TYR A 99 -9.62 0.30 -9.03
CA TYR A 99 -9.02 1.19 -10.02
C TYR A 99 -9.97 2.32 -10.43
N LYS A 100 -11.25 2.03 -10.64
CA LYS A 100 -12.26 3.03 -10.96
C LYS A 100 -12.38 4.06 -9.82
N ILE A 101 -12.51 3.62 -8.58
CA ILE A 101 -12.58 4.50 -7.40
C ILE A 101 -11.34 5.40 -7.30
N MET A 102 -10.13 4.84 -7.49
CA MET A 102 -8.88 5.58 -7.42
C MET A 102 -8.82 6.71 -8.46
N ASN A 103 -9.31 6.47 -9.66
CA ASN A 103 -9.23 7.40 -10.80
C ASN A 103 -10.44 8.33 -10.93
N ASP A 104 -11.51 8.08 -10.17
CA ASP A 104 -12.71 8.93 -10.23
C ASP A 104 -12.46 10.28 -9.56
N ARG A 105 -12.39 11.34 -10.38
CA ARG A 105 -12.16 12.72 -9.95
C ARG A 105 -13.40 13.38 -9.36
N SER A 106 -14.58 12.81 -9.52
CA SER A 106 -15.82 13.31 -8.92
C SER A 106 -15.86 13.04 -7.42
N LEU A 107 -15.23 11.96 -6.96
CA LEU A 107 -15.13 11.58 -5.56
C LEU A 107 -14.13 12.47 -4.83
N LYS A 108 -14.57 13.15 -3.78
CA LYS A 108 -13.79 14.21 -3.10
C LYS A 108 -13.22 13.81 -1.74
N ALA A 109 -13.58 12.63 -1.23
CA ALA A 109 -13.08 12.17 0.06
C ALA A 109 -11.55 12.19 0.13
N LYS A 110 -11.03 12.80 1.18
CA LYS A 110 -9.59 12.88 1.46
C LYS A 110 -9.17 11.60 2.19
N VAL A 111 -8.27 10.83 1.61
CA VAL A 111 -7.95 9.46 2.02
C VAL A 111 -6.44 9.16 2.06
N SER A 112 -5.63 10.15 2.43
CA SER A 112 -4.26 9.84 2.85
C SER A 112 -4.28 8.97 4.10
N GLN A 113 -3.20 8.27 4.39
CA GLN A 113 -3.11 7.41 5.57
C GLN A 113 -3.45 8.18 6.86
N ASN A 114 -2.84 9.34 7.07
CA ASN A 114 -3.14 10.23 8.21
C ASN A 114 -4.64 10.59 8.30
N GLN A 115 -5.26 10.90 7.16
CA GLN A 115 -6.69 11.25 7.14
C GLN A 115 -7.61 10.07 7.46
N LEU A 116 -7.24 8.87 7.05
CA LEU A 116 -7.99 7.65 7.40
C LEU A 116 -7.77 7.27 8.87
N LEU A 117 -6.56 7.41 9.41
CA LEU A 117 -6.29 7.21 10.83
C LEU A 117 -7.17 8.11 11.69
N LYS A 118 -7.18 9.42 11.40
CA LYS A 118 -8.05 10.39 12.09
C LYS A 118 -9.53 10.08 11.91
N PHE A 119 -9.95 9.67 10.72
CA PHE A 119 -11.36 9.37 10.43
C PHE A 119 -11.87 8.15 11.20
N PHE A 120 -11.03 7.12 11.36
CA PHE A 120 -11.39 5.90 12.09
C PHE A 120 -11.08 5.96 13.59
N ASP A 121 -10.63 7.11 14.08
CA ASP A 121 -10.23 7.29 15.49
C ASP A 121 -9.20 6.23 15.92
N ILE A 122 -8.16 6.09 15.10
CA ILE A 122 -7.01 5.22 15.37
C ILE A 122 -5.91 6.07 15.96
N ASP A 123 -5.43 5.72 17.13
CA ASP A 123 -4.29 6.39 17.78
C ASP A 123 -3.02 6.18 16.97
N PHE A 124 -2.28 7.26 16.70
CA PHE A 124 -0.99 7.21 16.01
C PHE A 124 -0.09 8.37 16.40
N GLU A 125 1.21 8.17 16.21
CA GLU A 125 2.25 9.18 16.47
C GLU A 125 2.65 9.84 15.14
N GLU A 126 2.33 11.13 14.98
CA GLU A 126 2.58 11.84 13.71
C GLU A 126 4.07 11.92 13.34
N ASP A 127 4.96 11.99 14.32
CA ASP A 127 6.41 12.01 14.14
C ASP A 127 7.00 10.66 13.67
N LYS A 128 6.27 9.56 13.82
CA LYS A 128 6.64 8.24 13.32
C LYS A 128 6.11 7.93 11.92
N LEU A 129 5.23 8.76 11.39
CA LEU A 129 4.81 8.63 9.98
C LEU A 129 6.01 8.84 9.07
N HIS A 130 6.07 8.07 7.99
CA HIS A 130 7.17 7.91 7.04
C HIS A 130 8.31 6.96 7.51
N ASP A 131 8.18 6.33 8.69
CA ASP A 131 8.88 5.09 8.97
C ASP A 131 8.13 3.93 8.31
N ALA A 132 8.79 3.17 7.43
CA ALA A 132 8.14 2.15 6.61
C ALA A 132 7.42 1.08 7.44
N LEU A 133 8.02 0.64 8.55
CA LEU A 133 7.41 -0.39 9.41
C LEU A 133 6.20 0.17 10.16
N TYR A 134 6.31 1.41 10.63
CA TYR A 134 5.21 2.08 11.31
C TYR A 134 4.03 2.31 10.36
N ASP A 135 4.31 2.78 9.15
CA ASP A 135 3.30 3.02 8.11
C ASP A 135 2.56 1.73 7.73
N ILE A 136 3.27 0.60 7.62
CA ILE A 136 2.64 -0.71 7.36
C ILE A 136 1.69 -1.11 8.51
N LYS A 137 2.10 -0.91 9.76
CA LYS A 137 1.25 -1.18 10.92
C LYS A 137 -0.01 -0.32 10.92
N MET A 138 0.14 0.97 10.69
CA MET A 138 -0.99 1.91 10.62
C MET A 138 -1.91 1.62 9.43
N CYS A 139 -1.35 1.23 8.29
CA CYS A 139 -2.13 0.77 7.14
C CYS A 139 -2.95 -0.48 7.46
N TYR A 140 -2.38 -1.42 8.22
CA TYR A 140 -3.08 -2.62 8.66
C TYR A 140 -4.24 -2.30 9.61
N GLU A 141 -4.06 -1.39 10.57
CA GLU A 141 -5.15 -0.93 11.46
C GLU A 141 -6.30 -0.29 10.66
N ILE A 142 -5.99 0.54 9.67
CA ILE A 142 -6.99 1.09 8.74
C ILE A 142 -7.73 -0.04 8.01
N PHE A 143 -6.99 -1.03 7.49
CA PHE A 143 -7.59 -2.17 6.80
C PHE A 143 -8.54 -2.96 7.68
N LEU A 144 -8.20 -3.21 8.94
CA LEU A 144 -9.09 -3.89 9.90
C LEU A 144 -10.41 -3.13 10.11
N LYS A 145 -10.37 -1.80 10.21
CA LYS A 145 -11.58 -0.98 10.27
C LYS A 145 -12.41 -1.09 8.99
N LEU A 146 -11.78 -0.93 7.83
CA LEU A 146 -12.44 -1.06 6.53
C LEU A 146 -13.04 -2.46 6.33
N LYS A 147 -12.29 -3.50 6.67
CA LYS A 147 -12.75 -4.89 6.59
C LYS A 147 -14.04 -5.10 7.39
N LYS A 148 -14.09 -4.58 8.61
CA LYS A 148 -15.26 -4.69 9.48
C LYS A 148 -16.46 -3.92 8.93
N HIS A 149 -16.24 -2.71 8.44
CA HIS A 149 -17.33 -1.83 8.01
C HIS A 149 -17.88 -2.14 6.61
N MET A 150 -17.04 -2.70 5.73
CA MET A 150 -17.41 -2.99 4.32
C MET A 150 -17.66 -4.48 4.08
N ASP A 151 -17.57 -5.32 5.10
CA ASP A 151 -17.72 -6.79 5.01
C ASP A 151 -16.81 -7.39 3.90
N LEU A 152 -15.49 -7.12 4.01
CA LEU A 152 -14.45 -7.52 3.04
C LEU A 152 -13.92 -8.93 3.34
#